data_20709c109712b0b3ce3ae7e4b66eaf3d
#
_entry.id   20709c109712b0b3ce3ae7e4b66eaf3d
#
_cell.length_a   1.000
_cell.length_b   1.000
_cell.length_c   1.000
_cell.angle_alpha   90.00
_cell.angle_beta   90.00
_cell.angle_gamma   90.00
#
_symmetry.space_group_name_H-M   'P 1'
#
loop_
_entity.id
_entity.type
_entity.pdbx_description
1 polymer ?
#
loop_
_entity_poly.entity_id
_entity_poly.type
_entity_poly.pdbx_seq_one_letter_code
_entity_poly.pdbx_strand_id
1 'polypeptide(L)'
;VWDPFVGSGLELVERARLGPYASLLGTDTDDAALAAAKKNLDSARVRDFTLARADARRHAPRGVTLVLTNPPMGRRVQSGKLDELLVAFVDNVGRVLVRKGRFVWITPRAATTNRALERAGLRKTHDLVVDMRGFAANLQHWTR
;
A
#
# COMPACT_ATOMS: atom_id res chain seq x y z
N VAL A 1 -5.08 -9.82 -0.99
CA VAL A 1 -4.10 -8.76 -0.64
C VAL A 1 -4.02 -7.77 -1.79
N TRP A 2 -3.92 -6.50 -1.49
CA TRP A 2 -3.71 -5.44 -2.49
C TRP A 2 -2.52 -4.56 -2.12
N ASP A 3 -1.59 -4.38 -3.07
CA ASP A 3 -0.55 -3.36 -3.03
C ASP A 3 -0.84 -2.29 -4.10
N PRO A 4 -1.31 -1.10 -3.70
CA PRO A 4 -1.69 -0.01 -4.60
C PRO A 4 -0.54 0.81 -5.20
N PHE A 5 0.68 0.60 -4.73
CA PHE A 5 1.92 1.22 -5.22
C PHE A 5 2.99 0.14 -5.38
N VAL A 6 2.67 -0.87 -6.20
CA VAL A 6 3.42 -2.13 -6.24
C VAL A 6 4.90 -1.98 -6.61
N GLY A 7 5.26 -0.92 -7.33
CA GLY A 7 6.65 -0.65 -7.66
C GLY A 7 7.37 -1.87 -8.23
N SER A 8 8.38 -2.35 -7.51
CA SER A 8 9.12 -3.58 -7.86
C SER A 8 8.45 -4.88 -7.40
N GLY A 9 7.33 -4.83 -6.69
CA GLY A 9 6.60 -6.00 -6.18
C GLY A 9 7.17 -6.63 -4.91
N LEU A 10 8.10 -5.95 -4.23
CA LEU A 10 8.80 -6.51 -3.07
C LEU A 10 7.83 -6.85 -1.93
N GLU A 11 6.88 -5.99 -1.62
CA GLU A 11 5.88 -6.19 -0.58
C GLU A 11 5.03 -7.44 -0.85
N LEU A 12 4.67 -7.69 -2.10
CA LEU A 12 3.92 -8.88 -2.48
C LEU A 12 4.78 -10.16 -2.43
N VAL A 13 6.06 -10.07 -2.82
CA VAL A 13 7.01 -11.18 -2.69
C VAL A 13 7.18 -11.56 -1.21
N GLU A 14 7.44 -10.61 -0.34
CA GLU A 14 7.60 -10.86 1.09
C GLU A 14 6.29 -11.36 1.72
N ARG A 15 5.15 -10.79 1.31
CA ARG A 15 3.84 -11.30 1.77
C ARG A 15 3.62 -12.76 1.40
N ALA A 16 4.00 -13.16 0.19
CA ALA A 16 3.87 -14.54 -0.27
C ALA A 16 4.73 -15.52 0.57
N ARG A 17 5.90 -15.09 1.01
CA ARG A 17 6.81 -15.88 1.87
C ARG A 17 6.29 -16.09 3.29
N LEU A 18 5.45 -15.19 3.79
CA LEU A 18 4.92 -15.25 5.16
C LEU A 18 3.84 -16.31 5.37
N GLY A 19 3.37 -16.97 4.32
CA GLY A 19 2.38 -18.03 4.44
C GLY A 19 1.21 -17.92 3.47
N PRO A 20 0.17 -18.73 3.62
CA PRO A 20 -0.92 -18.85 2.67
C PRO A 20 -1.64 -17.52 2.39
N TYR A 21 -2.09 -17.36 1.16
CA TYR A 21 -2.93 -16.25 0.68
C TYR A 21 -3.85 -16.76 -0.43
N ALA A 22 -4.99 -16.10 -0.61
CA ALA A 22 -5.92 -16.48 -1.69
C ALA A 22 -5.48 -15.87 -3.03
N SER A 23 -5.14 -14.57 -3.03
CA SER A 23 -4.65 -13.87 -4.22
C SER A 23 -3.89 -12.60 -3.84
N LEU A 24 -3.00 -12.17 -4.71
CA LEU A 24 -2.23 -10.92 -4.61
C LEU A 24 -2.59 -10.01 -5.79
N LEU A 25 -2.92 -8.78 -5.52
CA LEU A 25 -3.12 -7.75 -6.53
C LEU A 25 -2.08 -6.65 -6.34
N GLY A 26 -1.29 -6.38 -7.37
CA GLY A 26 -0.40 -5.22 -7.42
C GLY A 26 -0.91 -4.23 -8.45
N THR A 27 -0.96 -2.95 -8.08
CA THR A 27 -1.28 -1.88 -9.03
C THR A 27 -0.25 -0.76 -8.98
N ASP A 28 0.00 -0.14 -10.12
CA ASP A 28 0.84 1.04 -10.28
C ASP A 28 0.35 1.87 -11.46
N THR A 29 0.72 3.13 -11.53
CA THR A 29 0.48 3.99 -12.69
C THR A 29 1.59 3.90 -13.74
N ASP A 30 2.75 3.34 -13.37
CA ASP A 30 3.95 3.21 -14.19
C ASP A 30 4.07 1.79 -14.76
N ASP A 31 4.06 1.67 -16.07
CA ASP A 31 4.21 0.39 -16.77
C ASP A 31 5.60 -0.24 -16.53
N ALA A 32 6.65 0.56 -16.36
CA ALA A 32 7.99 0.07 -16.03
C ALA A 32 8.03 -0.57 -14.64
N ALA A 33 7.32 0.01 -13.66
CA ALA A 33 7.14 -0.58 -12.33
C ALA A 33 6.41 -1.93 -12.41
N LEU A 34 5.32 -2.01 -13.17
CA LEU A 34 4.56 -3.26 -13.36
C LEU A 34 5.41 -4.35 -14.03
N ALA A 35 6.24 -3.99 -15.03
CA ALA A 35 7.16 -4.93 -15.67
C ALA A 35 8.22 -5.45 -14.68
N ALA A 36 8.77 -4.57 -13.82
CA ALA A 36 9.71 -4.94 -12.77
C ALA A 36 9.06 -5.86 -11.73
N ALA A 37 7.84 -5.51 -11.28
CA ALA A 37 7.07 -6.33 -10.34
C ALA A 37 6.82 -7.74 -10.90
N LYS A 38 6.40 -7.83 -12.18
CA LYS A 38 6.18 -9.12 -12.84
C LYS A 38 7.45 -9.97 -12.82
N LYS A 39 8.57 -9.41 -13.24
CA LYS A 39 9.86 -10.11 -13.26
C LYS A 39 10.24 -10.63 -11.87
N ASN A 40 10.08 -9.82 -10.84
CA ASN A 40 10.45 -10.18 -9.48
C ASN A 40 9.53 -11.24 -8.88
N LEU A 41 8.20 -11.13 -9.09
CA LEU A 41 7.22 -12.11 -8.64
C LEU A 41 7.43 -13.46 -9.31
N ASP A 42 7.66 -13.48 -10.64
CA ASP A 42 7.99 -14.70 -11.39
C ASP A 42 9.29 -15.33 -10.87
N SER A 43 10.35 -14.54 -10.70
CA SER A 43 11.63 -15.00 -10.18
C SER A 43 11.54 -15.57 -8.76
N ALA A 44 10.68 -15.00 -7.93
CA ALA A 44 10.39 -15.48 -6.58
C ALA A 44 9.39 -16.68 -6.57
N ARG A 45 8.90 -17.12 -7.74
CA ARG A 45 7.91 -18.20 -7.91
C ARG A 45 6.60 -17.93 -7.15
N VAL A 46 6.23 -16.69 -7.02
CA VAL A 46 4.93 -16.29 -6.47
C VAL A 46 3.83 -16.73 -7.42
N ARG A 47 2.75 -17.29 -6.89
CA ARG A 47 1.58 -17.74 -7.66
C ARG A 47 0.36 -16.88 -7.34
N ASP A 48 -0.72 -17.04 -8.10
CA ASP A 48 -2.01 -16.40 -7.83
C ASP A 48 -1.92 -14.88 -7.64
N PHE A 49 -1.15 -14.22 -8.51
CA PHE A 49 -1.04 -12.77 -8.53
C PHE A 49 -1.61 -12.16 -9.82
N THR A 50 -2.07 -10.93 -9.71
CA THR A 50 -2.50 -10.08 -10.83
C THR A 50 -1.81 -8.72 -10.72
N LEU A 51 -1.34 -8.19 -11.85
CA LEU A 51 -0.81 -6.84 -11.95
C LEU A 51 -1.68 -6.03 -12.89
N ALA A 52 -2.00 -4.78 -12.53
CA ALA A 52 -2.81 -3.90 -13.36
C ALA A 52 -2.33 -2.45 -13.27
N ARG A 53 -2.40 -1.74 -14.38
CA ARG A 53 -2.19 -0.29 -14.39
C ARG A 53 -3.41 0.39 -13.78
N ALA A 54 -3.24 1.05 -12.64
CA ALA A 54 -4.34 1.73 -11.95
C ALA A 54 -3.85 2.81 -10.99
N ASP A 55 -4.70 3.81 -10.77
CA ASP A 55 -4.46 4.87 -9.79
C ASP A 55 -5.00 4.45 -8.43
N ALA A 56 -4.13 4.39 -7.43
CA ALA A 56 -4.45 4.00 -6.05
C ALA A 56 -5.58 4.82 -5.41
N ARG A 57 -5.80 6.06 -5.87
CA ARG A 57 -6.86 6.96 -5.38
C ARG A 57 -8.26 6.55 -5.84
N ARG A 58 -8.37 5.78 -6.92
CA ARG A 58 -9.64 5.49 -7.62
C ARG A 58 -9.91 4.02 -7.82
N HIS A 59 -8.87 3.20 -7.93
CA HIS A 59 -9.03 1.76 -8.15
C HIS A 59 -9.74 1.13 -6.95
N ALA A 60 -10.79 0.39 -7.21
CA ALA A 60 -11.68 -0.16 -6.19
C ALA A 60 -11.82 -1.69 -6.31
N PRO A 61 -10.76 -2.46 -5.98
CA PRO A 61 -10.84 -3.92 -5.98
C PRO A 61 -11.82 -4.41 -4.91
N ARG A 62 -12.51 -5.51 -5.19
CA ARG A 62 -13.46 -6.11 -4.24
C ARG A 62 -12.79 -7.14 -3.34
N GLY A 63 -13.31 -7.29 -2.12
CA GLY A 63 -12.90 -8.36 -1.20
C GLY A 63 -11.49 -8.17 -0.63
N VAL A 64 -11.00 -6.94 -0.54
CA VAL A 64 -9.67 -6.64 -0.01
C VAL A 64 -9.64 -6.85 1.50
N THR A 65 -8.94 -7.87 1.96
CA THR A 65 -8.77 -8.21 3.38
C THR A 65 -7.48 -7.63 3.98
N LEU A 66 -6.50 -7.33 3.13
CA LEU A 66 -5.24 -6.69 3.52
C LEU A 66 -4.82 -5.73 2.40
N VAL A 67 -4.60 -4.47 2.77
CA VAL A 67 -3.77 -3.55 1.99
C VAL A 67 -2.39 -3.52 2.62
N LEU A 68 -1.36 -3.77 1.80
CA LEU A 68 0.04 -3.78 2.22
C LEU A 68 0.83 -2.97 1.21
N THR A 69 1.49 -1.87 1.63
CA THR A 69 2.14 -1.01 0.66
C THR A 69 3.19 -0.08 1.24
N ASN A 70 4.12 0.32 0.37
CA ASN A 70 5.15 1.32 0.59
C ASN A 70 4.99 2.44 -0.47
N PRO A 71 4.14 3.45 -0.23
CA PRO A 71 3.85 4.50 -1.20
C PRO A 71 5.05 5.43 -1.43
N PRO A 72 4.99 6.34 -2.42
CA PRO A 72 6.03 7.34 -2.64
C PRO A 72 6.37 8.12 -1.37
N MET A 73 7.66 8.27 -1.08
CA MET A 73 8.17 8.94 0.14
C MET A 73 8.46 10.44 -0.04
N GLY A 74 8.16 11.02 -1.21
CA GLY A 74 8.30 12.46 -1.45
C GLY A 74 9.64 12.92 -2.02
N ARG A 75 10.64 12.04 -2.20
CA ARG A 75 11.93 12.44 -2.80
C ARG A 75 11.82 12.97 -4.24
N ARG A 76 10.76 12.57 -4.98
CA ARG A 76 10.49 12.95 -6.37
C ARG A 76 9.18 13.69 -6.58
N VAL A 77 8.45 13.99 -5.50
CA VAL A 77 7.15 14.64 -5.55
C VAL A 77 7.14 15.85 -4.64
N GLN A 78 6.62 17.00 -5.11
CA GLN A 78 6.44 18.19 -4.28
C GLN A 78 5.58 17.87 -3.06
N SER A 79 5.93 18.43 -1.90
CA SER A 79 5.32 18.09 -0.59
C SER A 79 3.79 18.16 -0.60
N GLY A 80 3.18 19.22 -1.12
CA GLY A 80 1.71 19.36 -1.17
C GLY A 80 1.03 18.32 -2.05
N LYS A 81 1.61 17.98 -3.20
CA LYS A 81 1.09 16.93 -4.09
C LYS A 81 1.17 15.53 -3.47
N LEU A 82 2.18 15.28 -2.65
CA LEU A 82 2.29 14.03 -1.91
C LEU A 82 1.18 13.91 -0.85
N ASP A 83 0.92 14.97 -0.10
CA ASP A 83 -0.14 14.98 0.92
C ASP A 83 -1.51 14.74 0.30
N GLU A 84 -1.83 15.43 -0.81
CA GLU A 84 -3.07 15.19 -1.57
C GLU A 84 -3.18 13.75 -2.07
N LEU A 85 -2.10 13.19 -2.63
CA LEU A 85 -2.06 11.80 -3.08
C LEU A 85 -2.37 10.84 -1.94
N LEU A 86 -1.66 10.97 -0.80
CA LEU A 86 -1.79 10.06 0.31
C LEU A 86 -3.14 10.17 1.01
N VAL A 87 -3.70 11.39 1.17
CA VAL A 87 -5.04 11.58 1.73
C VAL A 87 -6.10 10.94 0.83
N ALA A 88 -6.09 11.21 -0.47
CA ALA A 88 -7.03 10.60 -1.40
C ALA A 88 -6.90 9.06 -1.47
N PHE A 89 -5.69 8.55 -1.34
CA PHE A 89 -5.42 7.12 -1.26
C PHE A 89 -6.00 6.50 0.01
N VAL A 90 -5.76 7.06 1.19
CA VAL A 90 -6.30 6.49 2.45
C VAL A 90 -7.82 6.56 2.53
N ASP A 91 -8.44 7.59 1.95
CA ASP A 91 -9.89 7.65 1.77
C ASP A 91 -10.41 6.50 0.89
N ASN A 92 -9.66 6.13 -0.15
CA ASN A 92 -9.97 4.98 -0.99
C ASN A 92 -9.79 3.65 -0.23
N VAL A 93 -8.74 3.51 0.58
CA VAL A 93 -8.54 2.33 1.46
C VAL A 93 -9.78 2.12 2.35
N GLY A 94 -10.30 3.20 2.95
CA GLY A 94 -11.53 3.15 3.74
C GLY A 94 -12.74 2.63 2.99
N ARG A 95 -12.81 2.79 1.66
CA ARG A 95 -13.92 2.29 0.83
C ARG A 95 -13.77 0.83 0.44
N VAL A 96 -12.54 0.40 0.10
CA VAL A 96 -12.29 -0.93 -0.49
C VAL A 96 -11.99 -2.01 0.54
N LEU A 97 -11.46 -1.63 1.71
CA LEU A 97 -11.10 -2.59 2.74
C LEU A 97 -12.36 -3.19 3.37
N VAL A 98 -12.44 -4.51 3.40
CA VAL A 98 -13.60 -5.19 4.01
C VAL A 98 -13.61 -4.99 5.53
N ARG A 99 -14.76 -5.22 6.16
CA ARG A 99 -14.88 -5.23 7.62
C ARG A 99 -13.91 -6.26 8.23
N LYS A 100 -13.21 -5.91 9.30
CA LYS A 100 -12.08 -6.64 9.90
C LYS A 100 -10.85 -6.76 8.99
N GLY A 101 -10.83 -6.02 7.89
CA GLY A 101 -9.64 -5.91 7.04
C GLY A 101 -8.52 -5.13 7.70
N ARG A 102 -7.30 -5.35 7.22
CA ARG A 102 -6.07 -4.76 7.76
C ARG A 102 -5.41 -3.86 6.71
N PHE A 103 -4.86 -2.76 7.16
CA PHE A 103 -4.03 -1.89 6.35
C PHE A 103 -2.67 -1.73 7.02
N VAL A 104 -1.62 -2.18 6.36
CA VAL A 104 -0.22 -2.08 6.80
C VAL A 104 0.54 -1.27 5.77
N TRP A 105 1.18 -0.22 6.20
CA TRP A 105 1.92 0.66 5.33
C TRP A 105 3.00 1.44 6.05
N ILE A 106 3.92 2.02 5.26
CA ILE A 106 4.89 2.97 5.77
C ILE A 106 4.56 4.36 5.20
N THR A 107 4.56 5.39 6.03
CA THR A 107 4.22 6.75 5.60
C THR A 107 5.13 7.80 6.20
N PRO A 108 5.63 8.78 5.39
CA PRO A 108 6.33 9.94 5.91
C PRO A 108 5.37 11.06 6.35
N ARG A 109 4.05 10.85 6.22
CA ARG A 109 2.99 11.86 6.43
C ARG A 109 1.95 11.43 7.46
N ALA A 110 2.35 10.73 8.51
CA ALA A 110 1.45 10.20 9.54
C ALA A 110 0.53 11.29 10.13
N ALA A 111 1.06 12.49 10.41
CA ALA A 111 0.26 13.59 10.97
C ALA A 111 -0.91 14.00 10.07
N THR A 112 -0.72 13.98 8.75
CA THR A 112 -1.76 14.34 7.77
C THR A 112 -2.74 13.20 7.54
N THR A 113 -2.23 11.96 7.42
CA THR A 113 -3.03 10.81 7.00
C THR A 113 -3.79 10.12 8.12
N ASN A 114 -3.32 10.19 9.37
CA ASN A 114 -3.99 9.56 10.52
C ASN A 114 -5.45 10.02 10.66
N ARG A 115 -5.69 11.34 10.60
CA ARG A 115 -7.05 11.90 10.70
C ARG A 115 -7.97 11.43 9.56
N ALA A 116 -7.43 11.24 8.35
CA ALA A 116 -8.20 10.72 7.23
C ALA A 116 -8.57 9.26 7.43
N LEU A 117 -7.64 8.43 7.91
CA LEU A 117 -7.89 7.03 8.24
C LEU A 117 -8.92 6.85 9.35
N GLU A 118 -8.85 7.66 10.40
CA GLU A 118 -9.84 7.66 11.49
C GLU A 118 -11.24 8.04 10.98
N ARG A 119 -11.35 9.12 10.15
CA ARG A 119 -12.62 9.49 9.51
C ARG A 119 -13.15 8.41 8.58
N ALA A 120 -12.28 7.65 7.94
CA ALA A 120 -12.66 6.51 7.10
C ALA A 120 -13.08 5.25 7.92
N GLY A 121 -13.10 5.35 9.26
CA GLY A 121 -13.55 4.30 10.16
C GLY A 121 -12.47 3.23 10.47
N LEU A 122 -11.19 3.55 10.24
CA LEU A 122 -10.10 2.66 10.63
C LEU A 122 -9.56 3.03 12.02
N ARG A 123 -9.12 2.01 12.76
CA ARG A 123 -8.49 2.16 14.08
C ARG A 123 -7.03 1.75 13.98
N LYS A 124 -6.14 2.62 14.43
CA LYS A 124 -4.71 2.34 14.50
C LYS A 124 -4.42 1.35 15.64
N THR A 125 -3.68 0.29 15.35
CA THR A 125 -3.30 -0.74 16.33
C THR A 125 -1.81 -0.72 16.62
N HIS A 126 -0.98 -0.33 15.66
CA HIS A 126 0.47 -0.19 15.84
C HIS A 126 0.98 1.04 15.09
N ASP A 127 2.00 1.66 15.66
CA ASP A 127 2.69 2.81 15.06
C ASP A 127 4.16 2.79 15.52
N LEU A 128 5.08 2.58 14.60
CA LEU A 128 6.50 2.51 14.87
C LEU A 128 7.23 3.53 14.00
N VAL A 129 8.01 4.40 14.60
CA VAL A 129 8.91 5.29 13.86
C VAL A 129 10.12 4.51 13.37
N VAL A 130 10.38 4.59 12.08
CA VAL A 130 11.51 3.93 11.42
C VAL A 130 12.37 4.95 10.70
N ASP A 131 13.70 4.77 10.75
CA ASP A 131 14.64 5.57 9.97
C ASP A 131 14.75 4.99 8.55
N MET A 132 14.42 5.81 7.57
CA MET A 132 14.48 5.50 6.15
C MET A 132 15.79 5.99 5.50
N ARG A 133 16.89 5.97 6.25
CA ARG A 133 18.21 6.48 5.84
C ARG A 133 18.17 7.98 5.49
N GLY A 134 17.96 8.79 6.51
CA GLY A 134 18.00 10.25 6.44
C GLY A 134 16.66 10.96 6.54
N PHE A 135 15.58 10.23 6.77
CA PHE A 135 14.31 10.80 7.20
C PHE A 135 13.49 9.76 7.98
N ALA A 136 12.64 10.24 8.90
CA ALA A 136 11.76 9.37 9.65
C ALA A 136 10.45 9.11 8.90
N ALA A 137 9.94 7.88 8.99
CA ALA A 137 8.62 7.49 8.54
C ALA A 137 7.93 6.65 9.61
N ASN A 138 6.61 6.49 9.51
CA ASN A 138 5.84 5.65 10.42
C ASN A 138 5.44 4.36 9.71
N LEU A 139 5.84 3.22 10.25
CA LEU A 139 5.28 1.92 9.92
C LEU A 139 4.02 1.74 10.76
N GLN A 140 2.87 1.65 10.11
CA GLN A 140 1.58 1.63 10.79
C GLN A 140 0.75 0.41 10.42
N HIS A 141 0.00 -0.10 11.39
CA HIS A 141 -1.03 -1.10 11.22
C HIS A 141 -2.39 -0.54 11.67
N TRP A 142 -3.36 -0.62 10.78
CA TRP A 142 -4.74 -0.18 10.96
C TRP A 142 -5.71 -1.33 10.71
N THR A 143 -6.85 -1.30 11.38
CA THR A 143 -7.95 -2.28 11.21
C THR A 143 -9.26 -1.56 10.97
N ARG A 144 -10.10 -2.14 10.14
CA ARG A 144 -11.45 -1.65 9.86
C ARG A 144 -12.50 -2.38 10.69
#